data_1ef32b6827e87b89a3bfbdbd6db70cf6
#
_entry.id   1ef32b6827e87b89a3bfbdbd6db70cf6
#
_cell.length_a   1.000
_cell.length_b   1.000
_cell.length_c   1.000
_cell.angle_alpha   90.00
_cell.angle_beta   90.00
_cell.angle_gamma   90.00
#
_symmetry.space_group_name_H-M   'P 1'
#
loop_
_entity.id
_entity.type
_entity.pdbx_description
1 polymer ?
#
loop_
_entity_poly.entity_id
_entity_poly.type
_entity_poly.pdbx_seq_one_letter_code
_entity_poly.pdbx_strand_id
1 'polypeptide(L)'
;MAMTVGRRSALTLLAGLPLLTTGLTGAAQAQSSLGPGVGIDPQRTPVRFTMTAFRADDDTTLAVYESTDGTDFTPVAEYAFTPPRGLVRDPSILLHIDGLYYLTYTVAGDATSIGMARSHDRITWTALPEVPMIVAGKLDGAWAPEWYTDAAGRVAIIVSLTWGHGFTPHLLIPFDAGLTRWAPPVPLFGLNPGRPGSLGYIDTTLVRLAGRVFAFVKNEDSKLIELAVADHPLGPYGFLATGDWAGWGGPREGQSVVRLPDGGHRVYLDAYTEDRYWFSDSYDGFRTWSPPTELSGLSGVVRHGTVIAEFGPPAGS
;
A
#
# COMPACT_ATOMS: atom_id res chain seq x y z
N MET A 1 65.31 42.97 5.91
CA MET A 1 64.81 44.22 5.31
C MET A 1 63.28 44.13 5.33
N ALA A 2 62.69 44.84 6.28
CA ALA A 2 61.25 44.83 6.56
C ALA A 2 60.53 45.77 5.59
N MET A 3 59.30 45.39 5.23
CA MET A 3 58.28 46.36 4.86
C MET A 3 56.91 45.85 5.16
N THR A 4 56.25 46.47 6.08
CA THR A 4 54.87 46.40 6.54
C THR A 4 54.03 47.36 5.69
N VAL A 5 52.85 46.93 5.21
CA VAL A 5 51.68 47.77 4.85
C VAL A 5 50.52 46.80 4.68
N GLY A 6 49.35 46.88 5.22
CA GLY A 6 48.51 47.92 5.76
C GLY A 6 47.08 47.39 5.58
N ARG A 7 46.33 47.23 6.71
CA ARG A 7 44.91 46.87 6.72
C ARG A 7 44.03 47.86 6.00
N ARG A 8 43.15 47.44 5.12
CA ARG A 8 41.93 48.17 4.80
C ARG A 8 40.74 47.23 4.89
N SER A 9 39.88 47.53 5.86
CA SER A 9 38.54 46.98 6.02
C SER A 9 37.64 47.44 4.87
N ALA A 10 36.93 46.54 4.25
CA ALA A 10 35.79 46.87 3.39
C ALA A 10 34.57 46.17 3.94
N LEU A 11 33.67 46.94 4.53
CA LEU A 11 32.29 46.57 4.79
C LEU A 11 31.60 46.36 3.44
N THR A 12 31.05 45.21 3.21
CA THR A 12 30.08 45.00 2.09
C THR A 12 28.75 44.58 2.67
N LEU A 13 27.73 45.37 2.39
CA LEU A 13 26.34 45.18 2.75
C LEU A 13 25.84 43.80 2.27
N LEU A 14 25.25 43.03 3.17
CA LEU A 14 24.36 41.93 2.82
C LEU A 14 22.99 42.50 2.43
N ALA A 15 22.71 42.55 1.14
CA ALA A 15 21.37 42.74 0.63
C ALA A 15 20.59 41.45 0.80
N GLY A 16 19.49 41.50 1.56
CA GLY A 16 18.59 40.37 1.78
C GLY A 16 17.90 39.95 0.49
N LEU A 17 18.01 38.69 0.15
CA LEU A 17 17.12 38.03 -0.79
C LEU A 17 15.84 37.60 -0.05
N PRO A 18 14.64 37.86 -0.60
CA PRO A 18 13.41 37.35 0.00
C PRO A 18 13.37 35.85 -0.23
N LEU A 19 13.16 35.06 0.85
CA LEU A 19 12.76 33.67 0.78
C LEU A 19 11.40 33.60 0.06
N LEU A 20 11.38 33.07 -1.14
CA LEU A 20 10.17 32.63 -1.82
C LEU A 20 9.65 31.39 -1.10
N THR A 21 8.75 31.59 -0.13
CA THR A 21 7.90 30.55 0.43
C THR A 21 6.73 30.29 -0.54
N THR A 22 6.97 29.59 -1.62
CA THR A 22 5.92 29.12 -2.52
C THR A 22 6.00 27.60 -2.58
N GLY A 23 4.97 26.92 -2.09
CA GLY A 23 4.75 25.57 -2.55
C GLY A 23 4.22 24.52 -1.56
N LEU A 24 3.93 24.83 -0.29
CA LEU A 24 3.33 23.86 0.63
C LEU A 24 1.82 24.03 0.87
N THR A 25 1.21 25.07 0.32
CA THR A 25 -0.23 25.32 0.53
C THR A 25 -1.15 24.47 -0.36
N GLY A 26 -0.66 23.93 -1.47
CA GLY A 26 -1.48 23.13 -2.39
C GLY A 26 -1.89 21.75 -1.83
N ALA A 27 -1.01 21.09 -1.10
CA ALA A 27 -1.30 19.79 -0.51
C ALA A 27 -2.27 19.89 0.68
N ALA A 28 -2.16 20.96 1.48
CA ALA A 28 -3.06 21.20 2.60
C ALA A 28 -4.48 21.59 2.17
N GLN A 29 -4.62 22.29 1.04
CA GLN A 29 -5.95 22.65 0.48
C GLN A 29 -6.63 21.47 -0.23
N ALA A 30 -5.88 20.55 -0.83
CA ALA A 30 -6.46 19.33 -1.39
C ALA A 30 -7.06 18.42 -0.31
N GLN A 31 -6.51 18.42 0.91
CA GLN A 31 -7.05 17.65 2.04
C GLN A 31 -8.39 18.17 2.57
N SER A 32 -8.73 19.45 2.37
CA SER A 32 -9.96 20.03 2.87
C SER A 32 -11.19 19.85 1.97
N SER A 33 -11.00 19.36 0.74
CA SER A 33 -12.10 19.18 -0.22
C SER A 33 -12.70 17.75 -0.22
N LEU A 34 -12.07 16.80 0.44
CA LEU A 34 -12.65 15.48 0.66
C LEU A 34 -13.62 15.57 1.82
N GLY A 35 -14.92 15.41 1.54
CA GLY A 35 -15.97 15.39 2.58
C GLY A 35 -15.66 14.40 3.70
N PRO A 36 -16.36 14.49 4.85
CA PRO A 36 -16.13 13.60 5.98
C PRO A 36 -16.39 12.15 5.53
N GLY A 37 -15.34 11.37 5.41
CA GLY A 37 -15.45 9.94 5.22
C GLY A 37 -16.11 9.29 6.44
N VAL A 38 -16.81 8.18 6.26
CA VAL A 38 -17.27 7.36 7.37
C VAL A 38 -16.04 6.77 8.04
N GLY A 39 -15.64 7.32 9.19
CA GLY A 39 -14.55 6.79 9.98
C GLY A 39 -14.79 5.31 10.29
N ILE A 40 -13.77 4.48 10.17
CA ILE A 40 -13.85 3.07 10.61
C ILE A 40 -14.02 3.10 12.12
N ASP A 41 -15.20 2.73 12.62
CA ASP A 41 -15.44 2.55 14.04
C ASP A 41 -14.60 1.37 14.54
N PRO A 42 -13.61 1.58 15.42
CA PRO A 42 -12.76 0.51 15.91
C PRO A 42 -13.51 -0.55 16.73
N GLN A 43 -14.77 -0.32 17.10
CA GLN A 43 -15.59 -1.27 17.84
C GLN A 43 -16.48 -2.14 16.94
N ARG A 44 -16.56 -1.85 15.64
CA ARG A 44 -17.35 -2.69 14.73
C ARG A 44 -16.65 -4.03 14.47
N THR A 45 -17.42 -5.09 14.57
CA THR A 45 -16.95 -6.45 14.25
C THR A 45 -17.06 -6.70 12.75
N PRO A 46 -16.03 -7.20 12.08
CA PRO A 46 -16.14 -7.67 10.70
C PRO A 46 -17.20 -8.74 10.57
N VAL A 47 -18.01 -8.66 9.52
CA VAL A 47 -19.04 -9.64 9.19
C VAL A 47 -18.60 -10.56 8.04
N ARG A 48 -17.59 -10.14 7.30
CA ARG A 48 -17.04 -10.88 6.17
C ARG A 48 -15.61 -10.39 5.88
N PHE A 49 -14.81 -11.30 5.35
CA PHE A 49 -13.52 -11.01 4.74
C PHE A 49 -13.64 -11.27 3.23
N THR A 50 -13.25 -10.31 2.41
CA THR A 50 -13.18 -10.48 0.96
C THR A 50 -11.73 -10.43 0.53
N MET A 51 -11.29 -11.42 -0.24
CA MET A 51 -9.97 -11.51 -0.81
C MET A 51 -10.03 -11.37 -2.33
N THR A 52 -9.18 -10.53 -2.89
CA THR A 52 -8.86 -10.51 -4.31
C THR A 52 -7.44 -11.02 -4.52
N ALA A 53 -7.25 -11.87 -5.53
CA ALA A 53 -5.94 -12.43 -5.87
C ALA A 53 -5.88 -12.71 -7.37
N PHE A 54 -4.68 -12.88 -7.92
CA PHE A 54 -4.55 -13.54 -9.20
C PHE A 54 -4.31 -15.05 -8.98
N ARG A 55 -4.58 -15.84 -10.00
CA ARG A 55 -4.39 -17.29 -9.92
C ARG A 55 -2.92 -17.65 -10.12
N ALA A 56 -2.47 -18.70 -9.45
CA ALA A 56 -1.09 -19.17 -9.58
C ALA A 56 -0.73 -19.61 -11.01
N ASP A 57 -1.72 -20.07 -11.77
CA ASP A 57 -1.62 -20.54 -13.16
C ASP A 57 -2.05 -19.50 -14.21
N ASP A 58 -2.65 -18.37 -13.80
CA ASP A 58 -3.16 -17.32 -14.70
C ASP A 58 -3.15 -15.94 -14.04
N ASP A 59 -2.16 -15.12 -14.37
CA ASP A 59 -2.05 -13.74 -13.89
C ASP A 59 -2.78 -12.70 -14.76
N THR A 60 -3.61 -13.17 -15.70
CA THR A 60 -4.47 -12.31 -16.54
C THR A 60 -5.89 -12.20 -16.01
N THR A 61 -6.24 -12.96 -14.97
CA THR A 61 -7.60 -13.06 -14.46
C THR A 61 -7.67 -12.88 -12.95
N LEU A 62 -8.60 -12.02 -12.50
CA LEU A 62 -8.91 -11.79 -11.11
C LEU A 62 -9.74 -12.94 -10.54
N ALA A 63 -9.36 -13.47 -9.39
CA ALA A 63 -10.19 -14.31 -8.54
C ALA A 63 -10.64 -13.55 -7.29
N VAL A 64 -11.86 -13.84 -6.84
CA VAL A 64 -12.45 -13.26 -5.63
C VAL A 64 -12.93 -14.37 -4.72
N TYR A 65 -12.55 -14.30 -3.46
CA TYR A 65 -12.93 -15.24 -2.40
C TYR A 65 -13.56 -14.48 -1.24
N GLU A 66 -14.34 -15.20 -0.45
CA GLU A 66 -14.89 -14.68 0.81
C GLU A 66 -14.75 -15.68 1.95
N SER A 67 -14.71 -15.15 3.17
CA SER A 67 -14.67 -15.91 4.42
C SER A 67 -15.44 -15.17 5.51
N THR A 68 -16.01 -15.90 6.47
CA THR A 68 -16.63 -15.33 7.67
C THR A 68 -15.68 -15.25 8.86
N ASP A 69 -14.58 -15.99 8.84
CA ASP A 69 -13.60 -16.10 9.93
C ASP A 69 -12.19 -15.64 9.52
N GLY A 70 -11.99 -15.33 8.22
CA GLY A 70 -10.70 -14.95 7.67
C GLY A 70 -9.73 -16.13 7.50
N THR A 71 -10.20 -17.37 7.63
CA THR A 71 -9.38 -18.58 7.50
C THR A 71 -9.90 -19.47 6.38
N ASP A 72 -11.19 -19.82 6.44
CA ASP A 72 -11.82 -20.67 5.44
C ASP A 72 -12.40 -19.81 4.32
N PHE A 73 -11.63 -19.67 3.24
CA PHE A 73 -12.03 -18.90 2.06
C PHE A 73 -12.71 -19.77 1.03
N THR A 74 -13.86 -19.31 0.56
CA THR A 74 -14.64 -19.93 -0.54
C THR A 74 -14.68 -19.00 -1.75
N PRO A 75 -14.63 -19.55 -2.99
CA PRO A 75 -14.68 -18.70 -4.18
C PRO A 75 -16.04 -18.01 -4.33
N VAL A 76 -16.00 -16.69 -4.54
CA VAL A 76 -17.16 -15.91 -5.01
C VAL A 76 -17.19 -15.92 -6.54
N ALA A 77 -16.01 -15.73 -7.16
CA ALA A 77 -15.82 -15.84 -8.60
C ALA A 77 -14.34 -16.13 -8.89
N GLU A 78 -14.07 -17.26 -9.52
CA GLU A 78 -12.69 -17.66 -9.88
C GLU A 78 -12.15 -16.90 -11.10
N TYR A 79 -13.05 -16.36 -11.93
CA TYR A 79 -12.75 -15.59 -13.14
C TYR A 79 -13.62 -14.33 -13.14
N ALA A 80 -13.41 -13.46 -12.14
CA ALA A 80 -14.25 -12.28 -11.93
C ALA A 80 -14.00 -11.16 -12.93
N PHE A 81 -12.74 -11.00 -13.36
CA PHE A 81 -12.36 -9.91 -14.23
C PHE A 81 -11.10 -10.24 -15.03
N THR A 82 -11.16 -9.94 -16.34
CA THR A 82 -9.99 -9.92 -17.22
C THR A 82 -9.83 -8.47 -17.70
N PRO A 83 -8.69 -7.82 -17.48
CA PRO A 83 -8.48 -6.45 -17.91
C PRO A 83 -8.49 -6.34 -19.44
N PRO A 84 -8.81 -5.16 -20.00
CA PRO A 84 -8.78 -4.94 -21.46
C PRO A 84 -7.41 -5.16 -22.08
N ARG A 85 -6.34 -5.06 -21.28
CA ARG A 85 -4.96 -5.35 -21.68
C ARG A 85 -4.12 -5.74 -20.48
N GLY A 86 -3.04 -6.47 -20.74
CA GLY A 86 -2.02 -6.79 -19.75
C GLY A 86 -2.46 -7.83 -18.73
N LEU A 87 -1.96 -7.65 -17.52
CA LEU A 87 -2.08 -8.57 -16.40
C LEU A 87 -3.02 -8.00 -15.34
N VAL A 88 -3.44 -8.85 -14.40
CA VAL A 88 -4.11 -8.44 -13.17
C VAL A 88 -3.31 -8.97 -11.98
N ARG A 89 -2.05 -8.53 -11.85
CA ARG A 89 -1.20 -8.94 -10.74
C ARG A 89 -1.37 -8.00 -9.54
N ASP A 90 -1.05 -8.50 -8.36
CA ASP A 90 -1.04 -7.75 -7.11
C ASP A 90 -2.38 -6.99 -6.88
N PRO A 91 -3.55 -7.66 -7.05
CA PRO A 91 -4.83 -6.97 -7.04
C PRO A 91 -5.22 -6.57 -5.62
N SER A 92 -5.45 -5.27 -5.41
CA SER A 92 -5.92 -4.73 -4.13
C SER A 92 -7.34 -4.21 -4.24
N ILE A 93 -8.19 -4.59 -3.28
CA ILE A 93 -9.62 -4.26 -3.24
C ILE A 93 -9.92 -3.23 -2.14
N LEU A 94 -10.85 -2.34 -2.43
CA LEU A 94 -11.42 -1.36 -1.50
C LEU A 94 -12.94 -1.40 -1.58
N LEU A 95 -13.64 -1.46 -0.45
CA LEU A 95 -15.04 -1.06 -0.35
C LEU A 95 -15.10 0.43 -0.03
N HIS A 96 -15.48 1.23 -1.02
CA HIS A 96 -15.50 2.68 -0.92
C HIS A 96 -16.82 3.18 -0.29
N ILE A 97 -16.81 4.42 0.19
CA ILE A 97 -17.96 5.06 0.86
C ILE A 97 -19.21 5.18 -0.03
N ASP A 98 -19.06 5.18 -1.35
CA ASP A 98 -20.18 5.18 -2.31
C ASP A 98 -20.87 3.81 -2.44
N GLY A 99 -20.40 2.81 -1.70
CA GLY A 99 -20.92 1.44 -1.70
C GLY A 99 -20.40 0.56 -2.85
N LEU A 100 -19.46 1.06 -3.65
CA LEU A 100 -18.81 0.29 -4.71
C LEU A 100 -17.50 -0.32 -4.22
N TYR A 101 -17.17 -1.45 -4.83
CA TYR A 101 -15.82 -2.02 -4.72
C TYR A 101 -14.94 -1.44 -5.82
N TYR A 102 -13.74 -1.05 -5.44
CA TYR A 102 -12.70 -0.61 -6.36
C TYR A 102 -11.51 -1.55 -6.29
N LEU A 103 -10.99 -1.88 -7.45
CA LEU A 103 -9.79 -2.69 -7.63
C LEU A 103 -8.67 -1.81 -8.17
N THR A 104 -7.46 -1.99 -7.68
CA THR A 104 -6.23 -1.52 -8.33
C THR A 104 -5.30 -2.70 -8.53
N TYR A 105 -4.48 -2.70 -9.59
CA TYR A 105 -3.64 -3.84 -9.94
C TYR A 105 -2.44 -3.45 -10.81
N THR A 106 -1.41 -4.27 -10.82
CA THR A 106 -0.27 -4.18 -11.73
C THR A 106 -0.67 -4.71 -13.11
N VAL A 107 -0.47 -3.88 -14.16
CA VAL A 107 -0.91 -4.21 -15.54
C VAL A 107 0.19 -4.84 -16.41
N ALA A 108 1.46 -4.57 -16.11
CA ALA A 108 2.63 -5.19 -16.76
C ALA A 108 3.90 -4.81 -16.00
N GLY A 109 4.98 -5.58 -16.21
CA GLY A 109 6.26 -5.38 -15.53
C GLY A 109 6.96 -4.06 -15.85
N ASP A 110 6.75 -3.54 -17.04
CA ASP A 110 7.32 -2.29 -17.54
C ASP A 110 6.27 -1.17 -17.67
N ALA A 111 5.08 -1.37 -17.12
CA ALA A 111 4.02 -0.36 -17.18
C ALA A 111 4.35 0.82 -16.27
N THR A 112 4.10 2.02 -16.77
CA THR A 112 4.19 3.28 -16.02
C THR A 112 2.83 3.78 -15.55
N SER A 113 1.87 2.88 -15.43
CA SER A 113 0.50 3.07 -14.95
C SER A 113 0.07 1.86 -14.14
N ILE A 114 -0.95 2.04 -13.31
CA ILE A 114 -1.65 0.96 -12.62
C ILE A 114 -3.05 0.83 -13.17
N GLY A 115 -3.59 -0.38 -13.13
CA GLY A 115 -4.95 -0.67 -13.55
C GLY A 115 -5.96 -0.32 -12.48
N MET A 116 -7.19 -0.01 -12.92
CA MET A 116 -8.33 0.26 -12.07
C MET A 116 -9.58 -0.42 -12.62
N ALA A 117 -10.41 -0.94 -11.73
CA ALA A 117 -11.75 -1.43 -12.05
C ALA A 117 -12.72 -1.16 -10.88
N ARG A 118 -14.02 -1.27 -11.13
CA ARG A 118 -15.05 -1.17 -10.08
C ARG A 118 -16.14 -2.22 -10.24
N SER A 119 -16.80 -2.55 -9.13
CA SER A 119 -17.88 -3.53 -9.08
C SER A 119 -18.93 -3.12 -8.04
N HIS A 120 -20.18 -3.54 -8.25
CA HIS A 120 -21.24 -3.47 -7.24
C HIS A 120 -21.32 -4.73 -6.38
N ASP A 121 -20.87 -5.87 -6.89
CA ASP A 121 -21.16 -7.20 -6.36
C ASP A 121 -19.91 -8.08 -6.16
N ARG A 122 -18.71 -7.59 -6.51
CA ARG A 122 -17.43 -8.32 -6.51
C ARG A 122 -17.33 -9.41 -7.59
N ILE A 123 -18.37 -9.61 -8.37
CA ILE A 123 -18.45 -10.63 -9.43
C ILE A 123 -18.29 -9.99 -10.80
N THR A 124 -19.05 -8.90 -11.03
CA THR A 124 -19.06 -8.20 -12.31
C THR A 124 -18.25 -6.91 -12.18
N TRP A 125 -17.15 -6.83 -12.90
CA TRP A 125 -16.23 -5.70 -12.85
C TRP A 125 -16.24 -4.89 -14.14
N THR A 126 -16.16 -3.58 -14.00
CA THR A 126 -16.03 -2.64 -15.10
C THR A 126 -14.65 -2.00 -15.03
N ALA A 127 -13.86 -2.16 -16.09
CA ALA A 127 -12.56 -1.49 -16.19
C ALA A 127 -12.73 0.03 -16.17
N LEU A 128 -11.85 0.70 -15.46
CA LEU A 128 -11.69 2.15 -15.43
C LEU A 128 -10.42 2.54 -16.19
N PRO A 129 -10.26 3.83 -16.54
CA PRO A 129 -8.99 4.31 -17.08
C PRO A 129 -7.83 4.00 -16.14
N GLU A 130 -6.71 3.57 -16.70
CA GLU A 130 -5.49 3.38 -15.91
C GLU A 130 -5.00 4.70 -15.31
N VAL A 131 -4.37 4.61 -14.15
CA VAL A 131 -3.77 5.77 -13.47
C VAL A 131 -2.30 5.88 -13.87
N PRO A 132 -1.91 6.88 -14.68
CA PRO A 132 -0.52 7.06 -15.07
C PRO A 132 0.32 7.60 -13.91
N MET A 133 1.53 7.12 -13.77
CA MET A 133 2.51 7.64 -12.81
C MET A 133 3.20 8.87 -13.38
N ILE A 134 2.74 10.06 -12.97
CA ILE A 134 3.31 11.33 -13.43
C ILE A 134 4.47 11.69 -12.52
N VAL A 135 5.69 11.31 -12.92
CA VAL A 135 6.93 11.53 -12.17
C VAL A 135 8.01 12.13 -13.06
N ALA A 136 9.04 12.72 -12.46
CA ALA A 136 10.19 13.20 -13.19
C ALA A 136 11.09 12.02 -13.63
N GLY A 137 11.71 12.16 -14.79
CA GLY A 137 12.59 11.15 -15.37
C GLY A 137 11.84 10.01 -16.08
N LYS A 138 12.60 9.04 -16.57
CA LYS A 138 12.04 7.86 -17.23
C LYS A 138 11.76 6.81 -16.16
N LEU A 139 10.47 6.56 -15.89
CA LEU A 139 10.03 5.47 -15.03
C LEU A 139 10.15 4.14 -15.79
N ASP A 140 10.61 3.09 -15.12
CA ASP A 140 10.76 1.75 -15.70
C ASP A 140 9.66 0.78 -15.23
N GLY A 141 8.90 1.12 -14.19
CA GLY A 141 7.77 0.31 -13.76
C GLY A 141 7.00 0.87 -12.56
N ALA A 142 5.71 0.49 -12.48
CA ALA A 142 4.81 0.74 -11.37
C ALA A 142 4.18 -0.59 -10.93
N TRP A 143 4.44 -1.00 -9.67
CA TRP A 143 4.15 -2.33 -9.17
C TRP A 143 3.40 -2.33 -7.85
N ALA A 144 2.64 -3.40 -7.62
CA ALA A 144 1.98 -3.74 -6.37
C ALA A 144 1.22 -2.55 -5.75
N PRO A 145 0.22 -2.00 -6.46
CA PRO A 145 -0.61 -0.95 -5.91
C PRO A 145 -1.52 -1.49 -4.82
N GLU A 146 -1.58 -0.81 -3.68
CA GLU A 146 -2.40 -1.22 -2.56
C GLU A 146 -3.23 -0.06 -2.01
N TRP A 147 -4.51 -0.31 -1.71
CA TRP A 147 -5.38 0.66 -1.10
C TRP A 147 -5.01 0.93 0.35
N TYR A 148 -5.06 2.20 0.72
CA TYR A 148 -4.96 2.67 2.09
C TYR A 148 -6.16 3.54 2.43
N THR A 149 -6.73 3.33 3.62
CA THR A 149 -7.81 4.16 4.14
C THR A 149 -7.38 4.73 5.50
N ASP A 150 -7.48 6.05 5.67
CA ASP A 150 -7.15 6.70 6.93
C ASP A 150 -8.34 6.66 7.93
N ALA A 151 -8.11 7.20 9.14
CA ALA A 151 -9.14 7.22 10.20
C ALA A 151 -10.37 8.07 9.85
N ALA A 152 -10.28 8.97 8.89
CA ALA A 152 -11.39 9.77 8.40
C ALA A 152 -12.10 9.13 7.18
N GLY A 153 -11.70 7.91 6.79
CA GLY A 153 -12.23 7.21 5.61
C GLY A 153 -11.70 7.77 4.28
N ARG A 154 -10.67 8.61 4.29
CA ARG A 154 -10.03 9.10 3.07
C ARG A 154 -9.13 8.01 2.52
N VAL A 155 -9.21 7.81 1.21
CA VAL A 155 -8.49 6.75 0.53
C VAL A 155 -7.26 7.28 -0.20
N ALA A 156 -6.27 6.42 -0.37
CA ALA A 156 -5.08 6.63 -1.18
C ALA A 156 -4.62 5.28 -1.74
N ILE A 157 -3.71 5.29 -2.71
CA ILE A 157 -3.05 4.10 -3.22
C ILE A 157 -1.55 4.22 -2.91
N ILE A 158 -0.97 3.16 -2.36
CA ILE A 158 0.48 2.98 -2.30
C ILE A 158 0.89 2.24 -3.58
N VAL A 159 1.98 2.64 -4.21
CA VAL A 159 2.53 1.95 -5.37
C VAL A 159 4.04 1.95 -5.30
N SER A 160 4.66 0.87 -5.68
CA SER A 160 6.12 0.75 -5.73
C SER A 160 6.63 1.14 -7.11
N LEU A 161 7.39 2.24 -7.18
CA LEU A 161 7.95 2.74 -8.43
C LEU A 161 9.43 2.36 -8.56
N THR A 162 9.87 2.11 -9.81
CA THR A 162 11.27 1.80 -10.10
C THR A 162 11.79 2.59 -11.30
N TRP A 163 13.06 3.01 -11.19
CA TRP A 163 13.84 3.67 -12.25
C TRP A 163 15.04 2.79 -12.64
N GLY A 164 14.86 1.45 -12.63
CA GLY A 164 15.90 0.45 -12.94
C GLY A 164 16.91 0.18 -11.82
N HIS A 165 16.71 0.76 -10.62
CA HIS A 165 17.65 0.66 -9.50
C HIS A 165 17.02 0.19 -8.19
N GLY A 166 15.95 -0.59 -8.28
CA GLY A 166 15.16 -1.02 -7.13
C GLY A 166 13.91 -0.17 -6.94
N PHE A 167 13.12 -0.56 -5.96
CA PHE A 167 11.78 -0.04 -5.74
C PHE A 167 11.75 0.99 -4.61
N THR A 168 10.89 1.99 -4.77
CA THR A 168 10.56 2.95 -3.72
C THR A 168 9.03 3.09 -3.64
N PRO A 169 8.42 2.87 -2.46
CA PRO A 169 7.00 3.06 -2.27
C PRO A 169 6.59 4.53 -2.36
N HIS A 170 5.48 4.79 -3.03
CA HIS A 170 4.91 6.12 -3.22
C HIS A 170 3.42 6.12 -2.86
N LEU A 171 2.91 7.24 -2.42
CA LEU A 171 1.50 7.47 -2.14
C LEU A 171 0.86 8.31 -3.25
N LEU A 172 -0.28 7.83 -3.77
CA LEU A 172 -1.16 8.57 -4.66
C LEU A 172 -2.41 9.00 -3.90
N ILE A 173 -2.78 10.27 -4.03
CA ILE A 173 -3.97 10.83 -3.40
C ILE A 173 -4.97 11.23 -4.50
N PRO A 174 -6.25 10.82 -4.42
CA PRO A 174 -7.25 11.25 -5.39
C PRO A 174 -7.60 12.73 -5.16
N PHE A 175 -7.86 13.44 -6.25
CA PHE A 175 -8.37 14.83 -6.21
C PHE A 175 -9.88 14.90 -6.06
N ASP A 176 -10.61 13.82 -6.30
CA ASP A 176 -12.06 13.78 -6.26
C ASP A 176 -12.56 12.46 -5.66
N ALA A 177 -13.77 12.53 -5.07
CA ALA A 177 -14.41 11.39 -4.44
C ALA A 177 -14.79 10.26 -5.43
N GLY A 178 -14.85 10.56 -6.73
CA GLY A 178 -15.12 9.56 -7.76
C GLY A 178 -13.88 8.78 -8.20
N LEU A 179 -12.72 9.04 -7.60
CA LEU A 179 -11.44 8.38 -7.87
C LEU A 179 -11.03 8.45 -9.36
N THR A 180 -11.37 9.56 -10.03
CA THR A 180 -11.13 9.72 -11.47
C THR A 180 -9.87 10.51 -11.79
N ARG A 181 -9.39 11.33 -10.86
CA ARG A 181 -8.19 12.15 -11.01
C ARG A 181 -7.27 11.99 -9.80
N TRP A 182 -5.99 11.90 -10.07
CA TRP A 182 -4.97 11.57 -9.08
C TRP A 182 -3.85 12.62 -9.06
N ALA A 183 -3.36 12.91 -7.86
CA ALA A 183 -2.15 13.71 -7.69
C ALA A 183 -0.92 12.93 -8.19
N PRO A 184 0.16 13.61 -8.59
CA PRO A 184 1.43 12.94 -8.80
C PRO A 184 1.85 12.13 -7.57
N PRO A 185 2.45 10.93 -7.75
CA PRO A 185 2.88 10.09 -6.64
C PRO A 185 3.97 10.78 -5.81
N VAL A 186 3.87 10.66 -4.48
CA VAL A 186 4.82 11.22 -3.51
C VAL A 186 5.53 10.09 -2.79
N PRO A 187 6.88 10.05 -2.72
CA PRO A 187 7.59 8.97 -2.04
C PRO A 187 7.22 8.89 -0.55
N LEU A 188 7.15 7.68 -0.01
CA LEU A 188 7.04 7.44 1.42
C LEU A 188 8.42 7.67 2.05
N PHE A 189 8.57 8.79 2.75
CA PHE A 189 9.85 9.18 3.34
C PHE A 189 10.32 8.17 4.39
N GLY A 190 11.57 7.74 4.28
CA GLY A 190 12.18 6.74 5.16
C GLY A 190 12.07 5.29 4.64
N LEU A 191 11.28 5.04 3.58
CA LEU A 191 11.18 3.74 2.91
C LEU A 191 11.88 3.77 1.53
N ASN A 192 13.05 4.32 1.46
CA ASN A 192 13.85 4.36 0.24
C ASN A 192 15.12 3.51 0.39
N PRO A 193 15.69 3.03 -0.72
CA PRO A 193 16.94 2.28 -0.68
C PRO A 193 18.03 3.11 0.00
N GLY A 194 18.49 2.65 1.16
CA GLY A 194 19.45 3.39 1.96
C GLY A 194 20.89 3.34 1.44
N ARG A 195 21.16 2.54 0.38
CA ARG A 195 22.51 2.31 -0.15
C ARG A 195 22.50 2.08 -1.67
N PRO A 196 23.57 2.44 -2.38
CA PRO A 196 23.72 2.10 -3.78
C PRO A 196 23.64 0.56 -4.01
N GLY A 197 22.92 0.15 -5.04
CA GLY A 197 22.74 -1.25 -5.40
C GLY A 197 21.70 -2.03 -4.61
N SER A 198 21.01 -1.40 -3.65
CA SER A 198 19.85 -2.00 -3.00
C SER A 198 18.68 -2.11 -3.99
N LEU A 199 17.96 -3.23 -3.93
CA LEU A 199 16.72 -3.43 -4.68
C LEU A 199 15.51 -2.73 -4.04
N GLY A 200 15.70 -2.13 -2.86
CA GLY A 200 14.71 -1.28 -2.19
C GLY A 200 13.54 -2.04 -1.58
N TYR A 201 12.39 -1.36 -1.55
CA TYR A 201 11.19 -1.84 -0.88
C TYR A 201 10.01 -1.87 -1.83
N ILE A 202 9.28 -2.99 -1.82
CA ILE A 202 8.09 -3.24 -2.64
C ILE A 202 6.95 -3.78 -1.76
N ASP A 203 5.75 -3.93 -2.29
CA ASP A 203 4.59 -4.55 -1.61
C ASP A 203 4.34 -3.89 -0.24
N THR A 204 3.95 -2.62 -0.24
CA THR A 204 3.80 -1.87 1.02
C THR A 204 2.36 -1.81 1.47
N THR A 205 2.05 -2.46 2.60
CA THR A 205 0.77 -2.38 3.29
C THR A 205 0.83 -1.40 4.43
N LEU A 206 -0.03 -0.37 4.42
CA LEU A 206 -0.14 0.60 5.51
C LEU A 206 -1.31 0.26 6.44
N VAL A 207 -1.03 0.16 7.73
CA VAL A 207 -2.03 -0.11 8.77
C VAL A 207 -2.02 0.98 9.82
N ARG A 208 -3.20 1.53 10.14
CA ARG A 208 -3.32 2.50 11.21
C ARG A 208 -3.68 1.81 12.52
N LEU A 209 -2.88 2.04 13.56
CA LEU A 209 -3.10 1.51 14.90
C LEU A 209 -2.66 2.52 15.95
N ALA A 210 -3.53 2.78 16.94
CA ALA A 210 -3.25 3.68 18.07
C ALA A 210 -2.72 5.07 17.66
N GLY A 211 -3.26 5.64 16.58
CA GLY A 211 -2.88 6.96 16.08
C GLY A 211 -1.64 6.99 15.20
N ARG A 212 -0.91 5.89 15.07
CA ARG A 212 0.28 5.76 14.23
C ARG A 212 -0.01 4.97 12.95
N VAL A 213 0.86 5.11 11.97
CA VAL A 213 0.81 4.38 10.69
C VAL A 213 1.99 3.40 10.66
N PHE A 214 1.67 2.12 10.59
CA PHE A 214 2.63 1.03 10.45
C PHE A 214 2.71 0.63 8.97
N ALA A 215 3.92 0.45 8.48
CA ALA A 215 4.19 -0.03 7.13
C ALA A 215 4.82 -1.43 7.22
N PHE A 216 4.08 -2.43 6.74
CA PHE A 216 4.63 -3.74 6.44
C PHE A 216 5.16 -3.67 5.02
N VAL A 217 6.44 -3.93 4.82
CA VAL A 217 7.10 -3.69 3.55
C VAL A 217 8.09 -4.80 3.23
N LYS A 218 8.00 -5.34 2.02
CA LYS A 218 8.96 -6.33 1.54
C LYS A 218 10.29 -5.66 1.21
N ASN A 219 11.34 -6.05 1.91
CA ASN A 219 12.70 -5.72 1.55
C ASN A 219 13.12 -6.60 0.38
N GLU A 220 13.34 -6.01 -0.80
CA GLU A 220 13.57 -6.75 -2.03
C GLU A 220 15.00 -7.35 -2.08
N ASP A 221 15.94 -6.88 -1.24
CA ASP A 221 17.26 -7.50 -1.10
C ASP A 221 17.20 -8.82 -0.31
N SER A 222 16.45 -8.84 0.81
CA SER A 222 16.35 -10.01 1.71
C SER A 222 15.17 -10.91 1.42
N LYS A 223 14.15 -10.42 0.69
CA LYS A 223 12.86 -11.08 0.43
C LYS A 223 12.05 -11.34 1.72
N LEU A 224 12.29 -10.54 2.75
CA LEU A 224 11.61 -10.60 4.03
C LEU A 224 10.68 -9.40 4.22
N ILE A 225 9.63 -9.58 5.01
CA ILE A 225 8.70 -8.51 5.36
C ILE A 225 9.23 -7.81 6.61
N GLU A 226 9.48 -6.51 6.48
CA GLU A 226 9.97 -5.65 7.56
C GLU A 226 8.87 -4.72 8.06
N LEU A 227 9.01 -4.19 9.28
CA LEU A 227 8.05 -3.31 9.91
C LEU A 227 8.66 -1.94 10.18
N ALA A 228 8.04 -0.90 9.62
CA ALA A 228 8.36 0.49 9.90
C ALA A 228 7.14 1.23 10.46
N VAL A 229 7.35 2.41 11.07
CA VAL A 229 6.28 3.21 11.67
C VAL A 229 6.52 4.69 11.49
N ALA A 230 5.41 5.43 11.32
CA ALA A 230 5.38 6.89 11.25
C ALA A 230 4.15 7.45 11.95
N ASP A 231 4.11 8.77 12.14
CA ASP A 231 2.91 9.46 12.64
C ASP A 231 1.99 9.92 11.51
N HIS A 232 2.49 9.91 10.27
CA HIS A 232 1.77 10.34 9.07
C HIS A 232 1.96 9.32 7.92
N PRO A 233 0.95 9.10 7.02
CA PRO A 233 1.07 8.16 5.91
C PRO A 233 2.25 8.41 4.96
N LEU A 234 2.69 9.66 4.81
CA LEU A 234 3.89 10.00 4.02
C LEU A 234 5.20 9.76 4.77
N GLY A 235 5.15 9.43 6.06
CA GLY A 235 6.34 9.29 6.90
C GLY A 235 6.70 10.61 7.63
N PRO A 236 7.96 10.80 8.08
CA PRO A 236 9.07 9.86 7.87
C PRO A 236 8.92 8.55 8.65
N TYR A 237 9.16 7.43 7.98
CA TYR A 237 9.13 6.11 8.58
C TYR A 237 10.47 5.77 9.22
N GLY A 238 10.41 5.18 10.41
CA GLY A 238 11.54 4.54 11.07
C GLY A 238 11.29 3.04 11.23
N PHE A 239 12.26 2.20 10.89
CA PHE A 239 12.13 0.77 11.06
C PHE A 239 12.08 0.39 12.53
N LEU A 240 11.06 -0.38 12.90
CA LEU A 240 10.92 -1.00 14.22
C LEU A 240 11.54 -2.39 14.25
N ALA A 241 11.44 -3.12 13.13
CA ALA A 241 11.91 -4.49 13.04
C ALA A 241 12.32 -4.81 11.58
N THR A 242 13.42 -5.52 11.42
CA THR A 242 14.01 -5.90 10.14
C THR A 242 14.43 -7.37 10.16
N GLY A 243 14.71 -7.92 8.98
CA GLY A 243 15.02 -9.33 8.85
C GLY A 243 13.79 -10.20 9.09
N ASP A 244 13.99 -11.45 9.56
CA ASP A 244 12.89 -12.36 9.91
C ASP A 244 12.41 -12.14 11.36
N TRP A 245 12.09 -10.91 11.70
CA TRP A 245 11.74 -10.46 13.05
C TRP A 245 10.48 -11.11 13.62
N ALA A 246 9.54 -11.49 12.75
CA ALA A 246 8.28 -12.09 13.15
C ALA A 246 8.29 -13.62 13.07
N GLY A 247 9.38 -14.21 12.57
CA GLY A 247 9.50 -15.65 12.41
C GLY A 247 8.67 -16.24 11.28
N TRP A 248 8.32 -15.41 10.27
CA TRP A 248 7.53 -15.87 9.12
C TRP A 248 8.36 -16.62 8.07
N GLY A 249 9.70 -16.53 8.18
CA GLY A 249 10.61 -17.03 7.17
C GLY A 249 10.57 -16.23 5.87
N GLY A 250 11.17 -16.77 4.84
CA GLY A 250 11.20 -16.12 3.51
C GLY A 250 11.72 -17.05 2.42
N PRO A 251 11.52 -16.67 1.15
CA PRO A 251 10.90 -15.45 0.64
C PRO A 251 9.40 -15.33 0.92
N ARG A 252 8.95 -14.09 1.22
CA ARG A 252 7.53 -13.75 1.40
C ARG A 252 7.22 -12.47 0.65
N GLU A 253 5.97 -12.36 0.15
CA GLU A 253 5.46 -11.17 -0.52
C GLU A 253 3.95 -11.00 -0.31
N GLY A 254 3.37 -9.93 -0.89
CA GLY A 254 1.93 -9.73 -0.93
C GLY A 254 1.28 -9.75 0.45
N GLN A 255 1.95 -9.20 1.45
CA GLN A 255 1.39 -9.13 2.80
C GLN A 255 0.13 -8.26 2.80
N SER A 256 -0.93 -8.78 3.38
CA SER A 256 -2.17 -8.05 3.62
C SER A 256 -2.56 -8.17 5.08
N VAL A 257 -2.88 -7.04 5.73
CA VAL A 257 -3.15 -7.01 7.16
C VAL A 257 -4.57 -6.56 7.44
N VAL A 258 -5.34 -7.37 8.16
CA VAL A 258 -6.71 -7.07 8.54
C VAL A 258 -6.91 -7.12 10.05
N ARG A 259 -7.93 -6.41 10.52
CA ARG A 259 -8.39 -6.52 11.90
C ARG A 259 -9.34 -7.71 12.03
N LEU A 260 -9.13 -8.51 13.08
CA LEU A 260 -9.99 -9.65 13.44
C LEU A 260 -11.17 -9.22 14.32
N PRO A 261 -12.26 -10.04 14.38
CA PRO A 261 -13.42 -9.75 15.21
C PRO A 261 -13.11 -9.64 16.71
N ASP A 262 -12.11 -10.35 17.19
CA ASP A 262 -11.66 -10.37 18.59
C ASP A 262 -10.71 -9.23 18.97
N GLY A 263 -10.43 -8.31 18.01
CA GLY A 263 -9.57 -7.16 18.21
C GLY A 263 -8.11 -7.39 17.86
N GLY A 264 -7.71 -8.62 17.53
CA GLY A 264 -6.41 -8.94 16.98
C GLY A 264 -6.23 -8.45 15.54
N HIS A 265 -5.06 -8.70 14.99
CA HIS A 265 -4.76 -8.46 13.57
C HIS A 265 -4.16 -9.72 12.97
N ARG A 266 -4.53 -9.98 11.73
CA ARG A 266 -4.02 -11.07 10.91
C ARG A 266 -3.25 -10.50 9.74
N VAL A 267 -2.06 -11.05 9.49
CA VAL A 267 -1.33 -10.87 8.24
C VAL A 267 -1.51 -12.11 7.38
N TYR A 268 -1.78 -11.90 6.10
CA TYR A 268 -1.70 -12.92 5.06
C TYR A 268 -0.41 -12.76 4.29
N LEU A 269 0.20 -13.87 3.87
CA LEU A 269 1.54 -13.89 3.27
C LEU A 269 1.56 -14.88 2.11
N ASP A 270 2.04 -14.44 0.95
CA ASP A 270 2.34 -15.30 -0.18
C ASP A 270 3.76 -15.85 -0.07
N ALA A 271 3.88 -17.16 0.13
CA ALA A 271 5.15 -17.89 0.06
C ALA A 271 5.42 -18.38 -1.37
N TYR A 272 5.58 -17.43 -2.27
CA TYR A 272 5.58 -17.60 -3.72
C TYR A 272 6.60 -18.61 -4.28
N THR A 273 7.66 -18.92 -3.54
CA THR A 273 8.64 -19.94 -3.91
C THR A 273 8.28 -21.33 -3.43
N GLU A 274 7.25 -21.43 -2.58
CA GLU A 274 6.77 -22.69 -1.98
C GLU A 274 5.39 -23.09 -2.53
N ASP A 275 4.76 -22.23 -3.36
CA ASP A 275 3.36 -22.34 -3.81
C ASP A 275 2.38 -22.45 -2.63
N ARG A 276 2.64 -21.70 -1.55
CA ARG A 276 1.84 -21.72 -0.33
C ARG A 276 1.36 -20.35 0.08
N TYR A 277 0.21 -20.33 0.73
CA TYR A 277 -0.38 -19.14 1.32
C TYR A 277 -0.49 -19.32 2.83
N TRP A 278 -0.04 -18.30 3.60
CA TRP A 278 0.05 -18.38 5.05
C TRP A 278 -0.68 -17.23 5.72
N PHE A 279 -1.05 -17.42 6.99
CA PHE A 279 -1.43 -16.32 7.87
C PHE A 279 -0.71 -16.43 9.22
N SER A 280 -0.68 -15.30 9.93
CA SER A 280 -0.17 -15.19 11.28
C SER A 280 -0.93 -14.09 12.02
N ASP A 281 -1.13 -14.26 13.33
CA ASP A 281 -1.97 -13.37 14.14
C ASP A 281 -1.16 -12.64 15.21
N SER A 282 -1.52 -11.37 15.46
CA SER A 282 -0.94 -10.52 16.50
C SER A 282 -2.01 -9.90 17.39
N TYR A 283 -1.81 -9.91 18.69
CA TYR A 283 -2.75 -9.37 19.69
C TYR A 283 -2.12 -8.28 20.57
N ASP A 284 -0.90 -7.85 20.29
CA ASP A 284 -0.11 -6.95 21.13
C ASP A 284 0.40 -5.69 20.39
N GLY A 285 -0.29 -5.32 19.29
CA GLY A 285 0.07 -4.16 18.49
C GLY A 285 1.30 -4.39 17.61
N PHE A 286 1.38 -5.54 16.97
CA PHE A 286 2.41 -5.96 16.02
C PHE A 286 3.79 -6.25 16.65
N ARG A 287 3.87 -6.41 17.98
CA ARG A 287 5.14 -6.73 18.65
C ARG A 287 5.52 -8.18 18.47
N THR A 288 4.54 -9.07 18.58
CA THR A 288 4.72 -10.50 18.37
C THR A 288 3.62 -11.07 17.48
N TRP A 289 3.94 -12.18 16.82
CA TRP A 289 3.07 -12.88 15.90
C TRP A 289 3.02 -14.37 16.22
N SER A 290 1.91 -15.01 15.96
CA SER A 290 1.80 -16.46 16.05
C SER A 290 2.70 -17.13 15.01
N PRO A 291 3.10 -18.39 15.23
CA PRO A 291 3.71 -19.16 14.14
C PRO A 291 2.82 -19.15 12.90
N PRO A 292 3.39 -19.06 11.67
CA PRO A 292 2.62 -19.06 10.43
C PRO A 292 1.78 -20.33 10.32
N THR A 293 0.51 -20.16 9.94
CA THR A 293 -0.43 -21.25 9.67
C THR A 293 -0.81 -21.25 8.19
N GLU A 294 -0.78 -22.41 7.57
CA GLU A 294 -1.09 -22.53 6.14
C GLU A 294 -2.59 -22.40 5.86
N LEU A 295 -2.94 -21.63 4.84
CA LEU A 295 -4.26 -21.54 4.22
C LEU A 295 -4.33 -22.58 3.10
N SER A 296 -4.54 -23.83 3.45
CA SER A 296 -4.46 -24.96 2.51
C SER A 296 -5.45 -24.87 1.33
N GLY A 297 -6.59 -24.20 1.51
CA GLY A 297 -7.56 -23.94 0.44
C GLY A 297 -7.11 -22.89 -0.59
N LEU A 298 -6.08 -22.11 -0.29
CA LEU A 298 -5.55 -21.09 -1.17
C LEU A 298 -4.13 -21.41 -1.67
N SER A 299 -3.38 -22.27 -0.96
CA SER A 299 -2.04 -22.73 -1.34
C SER A 299 -2.06 -23.40 -2.71
N GLY A 300 -1.15 -23.01 -3.59
CA GLY A 300 -1.08 -23.48 -4.98
C GLY A 300 -2.20 -22.98 -5.90
N VAL A 301 -3.14 -22.19 -5.37
CA VAL A 301 -4.29 -21.68 -6.13
C VAL A 301 -4.16 -20.19 -6.44
N VAL A 302 -3.76 -19.40 -5.46
CA VAL A 302 -3.69 -17.94 -5.58
C VAL A 302 -2.31 -17.40 -5.26
N ARG A 303 -2.06 -16.18 -5.75
CA ARG A 303 -0.83 -15.43 -5.55
C ARG A 303 -1.17 -13.98 -5.17
N HIS A 304 -0.34 -13.38 -4.35
CA HIS A 304 -0.33 -11.98 -3.96
C HIS A 304 -1.74 -11.39 -3.78
N GLY A 305 -2.53 -11.97 -2.85
CA GLY A 305 -3.90 -11.53 -2.61
C GLY A 305 -3.98 -10.45 -1.54
N THR A 306 -4.92 -9.52 -1.72
CA THR A 306 -5.28 -8.54 -0.71
C THR A 306 -6.62 -8.91 -0.07
N VAL A 307 -6.68 -8.83 1.25
CA VAL A 307 -7.89 -9.09 2.05
C VAL A 307 -8.41 -7.81 2.66
N ILE A 308 -9.71 -7.57 2.58
CA ILE A 308 -10.39 -6.55 3.36
C ILE A 308 -11.38 -7.17 4.35
N ALA A 309 -11.48 -6.54 5.53
CA ALA A 309 -12.54 -6.85 6.49
C ALA A 309 -13.73 -5.93 6.23
N GLU A 310 -14.90 -6.51 5.95
CA GLU A 310 -16.14 -5.78 5.71
C GLU A 310 -16.99 -5.77 6.99
N PHE A 311 -17.51 -4.59 7.32
CA PHE A 311 -18.27 -4.37 8.54
C PHE A 311 -19.75 -4.23 8.22
N GLY A 312 -20.61 -4.93 8.97
CA GLY A 312 -22.07 -4.79 8.88
C GLY A 312 -22.54 -3.35 9.11
N PRO A 313 -23.83 -3.05 8.85
CA PRO A 313 -24.39 -1.75 9.18
C PRO A 313 -24.22 -1.46 10.67
N PRO A 314 -24.14 -0.17 11.10
CA PRO A 314 -24.10 0.18 12.52
C PRO A 314 -25.27 -0.46 13.27
N ALA A 315 -25.01 -0.96 14.48
CA ALA A 315 -26.08 -1.48 15.33
C ALA A 315 -27.11 -0.35 15.59
N GLY A 316 -28.34 -0.54 15.15
CA GLY A 316 -29.43 0.42 15.34
C GLY A 316 -29.74 1.34 14.14
N SER A 317 -29.27 1.03 12.94
CA SER A 317 -29.70 1.71 11.70
C SER A 317 -30.92 1.03 11.07
#